data_b959c932f5a3d81f59a8f5fbe8a21063
#
_entry.id   b959c932f5a3d81f59a8f5fbe8a21063
#
_cell.length_a   1.000
_cell.length_b   1.000
_cell.length_c   1.000
_cell.angle_alpha   90.00
_cell.angle_beta   90.00
_cell.angle_gamma   90.00
#
_symmetry.space_group_name_H-M   'P 1'
#
loop_
_entity.id
_entity.type
_entity.pdbx_description
1 polymer ?
#
loop_
_entity_poly.entity_id
_entity_poly.type
_entity_poly.pdbx_seq_one_letter_code
_entity_poly.pdbx_strand_id
1 'polypeptide(L)'
;MGVDTIDLYYMHRPDLSRPIEETVQAMAELVQEGKVRYLGLSEVTAPELRAAMTVHPIAAVQSEWSVWSRDVENHVVPAASELGVGFVPYSPLGRGFLTGTLTKEKIQASILVDQPRYDQNFDANQVVVAELRAVADNHVVNGHTATPAQVALAWLRKQGEHYGLPVVPIPGTSKIERVQENAGSLAVDLTDEEMQRLDEVSKNVQGERNFTFTGPNWLSHHRE
;
A
#
# COMPACT_ATOMS: atom_id res chain seq x y z
N MET A 1 -14.70 -14.12 14.19
CA MET A 1 -14.02 -12.96 14.81
C MET A 1 -14.46 -12.72 16.26
N GLY A 2 -15.58 -13.27 16.71
CA GLY A 2 -16.03 -13.14 18.10
C GLY A 2 -16.51 -11.72 18.50
N VAL A 3 -16.95 -10.94 17.52
CA VAL A 3 -17.52 -9.60 17.71
C VAL A 3 -18.91 -9.54 17.09
N ASP A 4 -19.79 -8.73 17.67
CA ASP A 4 -21.17 -8.57 17.20
C ASP A 4 -21.25 -7.62 15.99
N THR A 5 -20.33 -6.67 15.90
CA THR A 5 -20.26 -5.66 14.84
C THR A 5 -18.83 -5.57 14.27
N ILE A 6 -18.72 -5.51 12.94
CA ILE A 6 -17.45 -5.29 12.23
C ILE A 6 -17.22 -3.77 12.15
N ASP A 7 -16.04 -3.31 12.57
CA ASP A 7 -15.73 -1.86 12.53
C ASP A 7 -15.54 -1.37 11.11
N LEU A 8 -14.77 -2.09 10.28
CA LEU A 8 -14.52 -1.74 8.88
C LEU A 8 -14.59 -2.96 8.00
N TYR A 9 -15.54 -3.00 7.07
CA TYR A 9 -15.79 -4.11 6.16
C TYR A 9 -15.39 -3.75 4.74
N TYR A 10 -14.51 -4.56 4.14
CA TYR A 10 -13.96 -4.30 2.82
C TYR A 10 -14.56 -5.19 1.72
N MET A 11 -14.87 -4.57 0.58
CA MET A 11 -14.90 -5.28 -0.69
C MET A 11 -13.46 -5.53 -1.15
N HIS A 12 -13.06 -6.81 -1.33
CA HIS A 12 -11.67 -7.16 -1.66
C HIS A 12 -11.29 -6.81 -3.11
N ARG A 13 -12.20 -7.06 -4.07
CA ARG A 13 -12.05 -6.71 -5.49
C ARG A 13 -13.41 -6.36 -6.10
N PRO A 14 -13.47 -5.40 -7.03
CA PRO A 14 -14.70 -5.14 -7.79
C PRO A 14 -15.10 -6.36 -8.65
N ASP A 15 -16.40 -6.63 -8.71
CA ASP A 15 -16.98 -7.50 -9.71
C ASP A 15 -17.22 -6.67 -10.97
N LEU A 16 -16.37 -6.84 -11.97
CA LEU A 16 -16.42 -6.05 -13.21
C LEU A 16 -17.61 -6.37 -14.12
N SER A 17 -18.43 -7.37 -13.74
CA SER A 17 -19.65 -7.72 -14.47
C SER A 17 -20.86 -6.84 -14.11
N ARG A 18 -20.73 -6.00 -13.06
CA ARG A 18 -21.77 -5.13 -12.55
C ARG A 18 -21.24 -3.77 -12.10
N PRO A 19 -22.09 -2.73 -12.03
CA PRO A 19 -21.73 -1.44 -11.45
C PRO A 19 -21.33 -1.59 -9.97
N ILE A 20 -20.31 -0.84 -9.54
CA ILE A 20 -19.84 -0.88 -8.15
C ILE A 20 -20.93 -0.43 -7.16
N GLU A 21 -21.83 0.41 -7.60
CA GLU A 21 -22.97 0.94 -6.84
C GLU A 21 -23.86 -0.20 -6.31
N GLU A 22 -24.06 -1.28 -7.09
CA GLU A 22 -24.86 -2.44 -6.64
C GLU A 22 -24.19 -3.16 -5.47
N THR A 23 -22.86 -3.33 -5.54
CA THR A 23 -22.09 -3.95 -4.45
C THR A 23 -22.12 -3.07 -3.19
N VAL A 24 -21.91 -1.76 -3.35
CA VAL A 24 -21.92 -0.81 -2.23
C VAL A 24 -23.31 -0.72 -1.61
N GLN A 25 -24.39 -0.79 -2.40
CA GLN A 25 -25.75 -0.82 -1.90
C GLN A 25 -25.99 -2.03 -0.97
N ALA A 26 -25.57 -3.23 -1.41
CA ALA A 26 -25.69 -4.44 -0.59
C ALA A 26 -24.84 -4.35 0.70
N MET A 27 -23.65 -3.74 0.64
CA MET A 27 -22.84 -3.52 1.83
C MET A 27 -23.45 -2.48 2.78
N ALA A 28 -24.11 -1.45 2.23
CA ALA A 28 -24.79 -0.41 3.02
C ALA A 28 -25.98 -0.98 3.82
N GLU A 29 -26.66 -2.01 3.32
CA GLU A 29 -27.69 -2.72 4.05
C GLU A 29 -27.16 -3.35 5.35
N LEU A 30 -25.92 -3.88 5.32
CA LEU A 30 -25.25 -4.42 6.52
C LEU A 30 -24.95 -3.33 7.55
N VAL A 31 -24.69 -2.09 7.09
CA VAL A 31 -24.52 -0.93 7.99
C VAL A 31 -25.87 -0.56 8.63
N GLN A 32 -26.94 -0.54 7.85
CA GLN A 32 -28.29 -0.26 8.34
C GLN A 32 -28.78 -1.32 9.36
N GLU A 33 -28.38 -2.57 9.18
CA GLU A 33 -28.65 -3.67 10.10
C GLU A 33 -27.77 -3.63 11.38
N GLY A 34 -26.81 -2.70 11.48
CA GLY A 34 -25.88 -2.59 12.62
C GLY A 34 -24.80 -3.65 12.69
N LYS A 35 -24.65 -4.47 11.63
CA LYS A 35 -23.61 -5.51 11.54
C LYS A 35 -22.23 -4.96 11.20
N VAL A 36 -22.18 -3.81 10.53
CA VAL A 36 -20.98 -3.14 10.06
C VAL A 36 -21.06 -1.66 10.44
N ARG A 37 -19.94 -1.04 10.85
CA ARG A 37 -19.89 0.40 11.13
C ARG A 37 -19.47 1.21 9.91
N TYR A 38 -18.41 0.81 9.24
CA TYR A 38 -17.81 1.53 8.12
C TYR A 38 -17.51 0.61 6.95
N LEU A 39 -17.59 1.15 5.74
CA LEU A 39 -17.26 0.45 4.50
C LEU A 39 -15.88 0.87 3.99
N GLY A 40 -15.16 -0.10 3.42
CA GLY A 40 -13.93 0.10 2.68
C GLY A 40 -13.96 -0.60 1.32
N LEU A 41 -13.16 -0.10 0.40
CA LEU A 41 -13.02 -0.67 -0.94
C LEU A 41 -11.55 -0.98 -1.23
N SER A 42 -11.27 -2.04 -1.99
CA SER A 42 -9.91 -2.38 -2.36
C SER A 42 -9.75 -2.48 -3.88
N GLU A 43 -8.62 -1.94 -4.37
CA GLU A 43 -8.26 -1.91 -5.80
C GLU A 43 -9.37 -1.35 -6.67
N VAL A 44 -9.97 -0.25 -6.24
CA VAL A 44 -10.92 0.55 -7.03
C VAL A 44 -10.19 1.68 -7.76
N THR A 45 -10.73 2.08 -8.91
CA THR A 45 -10.31 3.26 -9.66
C THR A 45 -10.87 4.54 -9.05
N ALA A 46 -10.37 5.69 -9.46
CA ALA A 46 -10.92 6.98 -9.04
C ALA A 46 -12.39 7.16 -9.45
N PRO A 47 -12.82 6.83 -10.68
CA PRO A 47 -14.24 6.83 -11.06
C PRO A 47 -15.10 5.87 -10.20
N GLU A 48 -14.62 4.63 -9.96
CA GLU A 48 -15.33 3.65 -9.13
C GLU A 48 -15.50 4.16 -7.69
N LEU A 49 -14.47 4.80 -7.09
CA LEU A 49 -14.57 5.41 -5.76
C LEU A 49 -15.60 6.52 -5.73
N ARG A 50 -15.61 7.41 -6.72
CA ARG A 50 -16.60 8.50 -6.81
C ARG A 50 -18.03 7.95 -6.96
N ALA A 51 -18.23 6.93 -7.79
CA ALA A 51 -19.52 6.27 -7.95
C ALA A 51 -19.99 5.62 -6.64
N ALA A 52 -19.12 4.88 -5.96
CA ALA A 52 -19.40 4.29 -4.65
C ALA A 52 -19.85 5.32 -3.61
N MET A 53 -19.19 6.46 -3.55
CA MET A 53 -19.50 7.56 -2.62
C MET A 53 -20.88 8.19 -2.85
N THR A 54 -21.48 8.04 -4.04
CA THR A 54 -22.86 8.50 -4.29
C THR A 54 -23.90 7.62 -3.62
N VAL A 55 -23.57 6.37 -3.29
CA VAL A 55 -24.46 5.38 -2.66
C VAL A 55 -24.32 5.39 -1.15
N HIS A 56 -23.09 5.31 -0.65
CA HIS A 56 -22.79 5.28 0.78
C HIS A 56 -21.39 5.84 1.06
N PRO A 57 -21.16 6.54 2.18
CA PRO A 57 -19.83 6.97 2.57
C PRO A 57 -18.83 5.79 2.67
N ILE A 58 -17.67 5.95 2.03
CA ILE A 58 -16.54 5.02 2.10
C ILE A 58 -15.50 5.60 3.04
N ALA A 59 -15.15 4.85 4.09
CA ALA A 59 -14.19 5.31 5.09
C ALA A 59 -12.73 5.15 4.64
N ALA A 60 -12.43 4.11 3.85
CA ALA A 60 -11.06 3.82 3.43
C ALA A 60 -11.00 3.11 2.07
N VAL A 61 -9.94 3.41 1.32
CA VAL A 61 -9.52 2.67 0.12
C VAL A 61 -8.22 1.91 0.44
N GLN A 62 -8.14 0.66 -0.01
CA GLN A 62 -6.95 -0.16 0.11
C GLN A 62 -6.39 -0.49 -1.27
N SER A 63 -5.15 -0.04 -1.55
CA SER A 63 -4.43 -0.37 -2.79
C SER A 63 -2.93 -0.50 -2.51
N GLU A 64 -2.20 -1.14 -3.43
CA GLU A 64 -0.75 -1.23 -3.28
C GLU A 64 -0.10 0.15 -3.40
N TRP A 65 0.61 0.57 -2.37
CA TRP A 65 1.36 1.81 -2.38
C TRP A 65 2.65 1.67 -1.57
N SER A 66 3.76 2.11 -2.14
CA SER A 66 5.07 2.04 -1.51
C SER A 66 6.06 2.90 -2.30
N VAL A 67 7.29 3.04 -1.81
CA VAL A 67 8.37 3.77 -2.51
C VAL A 67 8.53 3.33 -3.98
N TRP A 68 8.23 2.08 -4.31
CA TRP A 68 8.41 1.54 -5.67
C TRP A 68 7.10 1.16 -6.41
N SER A 69 5.93 1.36 -5.81
CA SER A 69 4.59 1.15 -6.43
C SER A 69 3.79 2.41 -6.24
N ARG A 70 3.81 3.31 -7.24
CA ARG A 70 3.33 4.69 -7.15
C ARG A 70 2.20 5.02 -8.11
N ASP A 71 1.72 4.05 -8.89
CA ASP A 71 0.65 4.22 -9.87
C ASP A 71 -0.63 4.85 -9.28
N VAL A 72 -0.96 4.54 -8.03
CA VAL A 72 -2.13 5.08 -7.31
C VAL A 72 -2.09 6.61 -7.13
N GLU A 73 -0.90 7.21 -7.17
CA GLU A 73 -0.71 8.66 -7.02
C GLU A 73 -1.25 9.46 -8.20
N ASN A 74 -1.41 8.83 -9.36
CA ASN A 74 -1.91 9.49 -10.56
C ASN A 74 -3.45 9.66 -10.55
N HIS A 75 -4.17 8.83 -9.79
CA HIS A 75 -5.63 8.72 -9.90
C HIS A 75 -6.33 8.57 -8.54
N VAL A 76 -6.22 7.40 -7.90
CA VAL A 76 -7.05 7.08 -6.72
C VAL A 76 -6.63 7.82 -5.45
N VAL A 77 -5.34 8.12 -5.27
CA VAL A 77 -4.86 8.91 -4.10
C VAL A 77 -5.40 10.34 -4.13
N PRO A 78 -5.29 11.10 -5.25
CA PRO A 78 -5.94 12.42 -5.34
C PRO A 78 -7.46 12.36 -5.12
N ALA A 79 -8.14 11.36 -5.67
CA ALA A 79 -9.58 11.21 -5.49
C ALA A 79 -9.95 10.91 -4.02
N ALA A 80 -9.18 10.06 -3.34
CA ALA A 80 -9.38 9.77 -1.92
C ALA A 80 -9.17 11.02 -1.06
N SER A 81 -8.13 11.81 -1.34
CA SER A 81 -7.88 13.10 -0.68
C SER A 81 -9.06 14.06 -0.84
N GLU A 82 -9.52 14.28 -2.08
CA GLU A 82 -10.65 15.16 -2.38
C GLU A 82 -11.95 14.74 -1.66
N LEU A 83 -12.17 13.42 -1.55
CA LEU A 83 -13.38 12.86 -0.97
C LEU A 83 -13.30 12.67 0.56
N GLY A 84 -12.15 12.95 1.19
CA GLY A 84 -11.93 12.75 2.61
C GLY A 84 -11.86 11.26 3.01
N VAL A 85 -11.43 10.39 2.09
CA VAL A 85 -11.33 8.94 2.29
C VAL A 85 -9.91 8.57 2.73
N GLY A 86 -9.75 7.79 3.80
CA GLY A 86 -8.46 7.29 4.26
C GLY A 86 -7.84 6.29 3.29
N PHE A 87 -6.51 6.17 3.28
CA PHE A 87 -5.79 5.25 2.40
C PHE A 87 -5.05 4.18 3.21
N VAL A 88 -5.19 2.92 2.81
CA VAL A 88 -4.56 1.76 3.46
C VAL A 88 -3.61 1.07 2.47
N PRO A 89 -2.32 1.44 2.47
CA PRO A 89 -1.32 0.81 1.62
C PRO A 89 -1.12 -0.66 1.98
N TYR A 90 -1.45 -1.57 1.08
CA TYR A 90 -1.00 -2.95 1.22
C TYR A 90 0.37 -3.16 0.54
N SER A 91 1.08 -4.20 0.93
CA SER A 91 2.46 -4.49 0.51
C SER A 91 3.40 -3.26 0.62
N PRO A 92 3.35 -2.47 1.72
CA PRO A 92 4.11 -1.23 1.86
C PRO A 92 5.63 -1.45 1.85
N LEU A 93 6.08 -2.70 2.13
CA LEU A 93 7.47 -3.13 2.10
C LEU A 93 7.82 -3.96 0.85
N GLY A 94 7.02 -3.88 -0.21
CA GLY A 94 7.28 -4.61 -1.45
C GLY A 94 7.42 -6.11 -1.22
N ARG A 95 6.53 -6.73 -0.44
CA ARG A 95 6.58 -8.17 -0.07
C ARG A 95 7.92 -8.57 0.55
N GLY A 96 8.58 -7.65 1.25
CA GLY A 96 9.88 -7.85 1.90
C GLY A 96 11.09 -7.39 1.08
N PHE A 97 10.94 -7.03 -0.19
CA PHE A 97 12.07 -6.56 -1.01
C PHE A 97 12.68 -5.26 -0.45
N LEU A 98 11.84 -4.28 -0.10
CA LEU A 98 12.26 -2.98 0.40
C LEU A 98 12.89 -3.02 1.80
N THR A 99 12.84 -4.17 2.49
CA THR A 99 13.56 -4.37 3.76
C THR A 99 15.06 -4.61 3.55
N GLY A 100 15.47 -4.95 2.32
CA GLY A 100 16.85 -5.35 2.00
C GLY A 100 17.27 -6.70 2.58
N THR A 101 16.31 -7.53 3.07
CA THR A 101 16.57 -8.87 3.61
C THR A 101 16.11 -10.01 2.71
N LEU A 102 15.47 -9.67 1.58
CA LEU A 102 15.08 -10.64 0.56
C LEU A 102 16.31 -11.02 -0.28
N THR A 103 16.51 -12.30 -0.51
CA THR A 103 17.60 -12.85 -1.35
C THR A 103 17.04 -13.63 -2.53
N LYS A 104 17.85 -13.87 -3.55
CA LYS A 104 17.45 -14.68 -4.72
C LYS A 104 16.99 -16.08 -4.32
N GLU A 105 17.66 -16.71 -3.34
CA GLU A 105 17.28 -18.03 -2.83
C GLU A 105 15.88 -18.03 -2.20
N LYS A 106 15.55 -16.98 -1.43
CA LYS A 106 14.21 -16.83 -0.86
C LYS A 106 13.14 -16.57 -1.93
N ILE A 107 13.48 -15.86 -2.99
CA ILE A 107 12.58 -15.65 -4.13
C ILE A 107 12.28 -16.98 -4.80
N GLN A 108 13.30 -17.79 -5.11
CA GLN A 108 13.14 -19.10 -5.75
C GLN A 108 12.25 -20.06 -4.96
N ALA A 109 12.16 -19.89 -3.64
CA ALA A 109 11.31 -20.69 -2.75
C ALA A 109 9.93 -20.06 -2.46
N SER A 110 9.51 -19.08 -3.24
CA SER A 110 8.29 -18.30 -2.97
C SER A 110 7.47 -18.06 -4.23
N ILE A 111 6.28 -17.43 -4.06
CA ILE A 111 5.43 -17.00 -5.18
C ILE A 111 6.05 -15.85 -6.00
N LEU A 112 7.20 -15.32 -5.59
CA LEU A 112 7.91 -14.24 -6.28
C LEU A 112 8.81 -14.75 -7.41
N VAL A 113 8.99 -16.07 -7.51
CA VAL A 113 9.76 -16.69 -8.61
C VAL A 113 9.13 -16.36 -9.96
N ASP A 114 9.94 -16.09 -10.95
CA ASP A 114 9.55 -15.69 -12.31
C ASP A 114 8.74 -14.37 -12.39
N GLN A 115 8.58 -13.64 -11.28
CA GLN A 115 7.86 -12.36 -11.31
C GLN A 115 8.79 -11.24 -11.79
N PRO A 116 8.33 -10.41 -12.76
CA PRO A 116 9.18 -9.42 -13.42
C PRO A 116 9.90 -8.49 -12.46
N ARG A 117 9.18 -7.92 -11.48
CA ARG A 117 9.75 -6.96 -10.52
C ARG A 117 10.70 -7.60 -9.51
N TYR A 118 10.40 -8.83 -9.07
CA TYR A 118 11.07 -9.46 -7.94
C TYR A 118 12.24 -10.36 -8.34
N ASP A 119 12.09 -11.16 -9.39
CA ASP A 119 13.07 -12.15 -9.82
C ASP A 119 13.85 -11.69 -11.03
N GLN A 120 13.16 -11.39 -12.14
CA GLN A 120 13.82 -11.03 -13.39
C GLN A 120 14.63 -9.72 -13.29
N ASN A 121 14.17 -8.75 -12.50
CA ASN A 121 14.84 -7.47 -12.29
C ASN A 121 15.38 -7.30 -10.86
N PHE A 122 15.69 -8.40 -10.17
CA PHE A 122 16.17 -8.36 -8.78
C PHE A 122 17.37 -7.43 -8.60
N ASP A 123 18.42 -7.62 -9.42
CA ASP A 123 19.67 -6.85 -9.28
C ASP A 123 19.47 -5.37 -9.66
N ALA A 124 18.71 -5.10 -10.71
CA ALA A 124 18.40 -3.73 -11.12
C ALA A 124 17.63 -2.96 -10.03
N ASN A 125 16.69 -3.62 -9.38
CA ASN A 125 15.86 -3.00 -8.34
C ASN A 125 16.56 -2.86 -6.97
N GLN A 126 17.76 -3.43 -6.77
CA GLN A 126 18.56 -3.20 -5.55
C GLN A 126 18.94 -1.72 -5.35
N VAL A 127 18.89 -0.91 -6.40
CA VAL A 127 19.14 0.54 -6.28
C VAL A 127 18.16 1.21 -5.30
N VAL A 128 16.90 0.77 -5.25
CA VAL A 128 15.91 1.29 -4.30
C VAL A 128 16.27 0.92 -2.87
N VAL A 129 16.71 -0.33 -2.65
CA VAL A 129 17.14 -0.80 -1.32
C VAL A 129 18.39 -0.06 -0.86
N ALA A 130 19.33 0.19 -1.77
CA ALA A 130 20.55 0.94 -1.46
C ALA A 130 20.21 2.37 -1.02
N GLU A 131 19.26 3.03 -1.69
CA GLU A 131 18.83 4.37 -1.33
C GLU A 131 18.09 4.39 0.02
N LEU A 132 17.20 3.43 0.27
CA LEU A 132 16.53 3.28 1.57
C LEU A 132 17.54 3.09 2.72
N ARG A 133 18.64 2.35 2.50
CA ARG A 133 19.72 2.20 3.46
C ARG A 133 20.48 3.50 3.69
N ALA A 134 20.84 4.20 2.62
CA ALA A 134 21.56 5.47 2.70
C ALA A 134 20.76 6.54 3.47
N VAL A 135 19.44 6.54 3.32
CA VAL A 135 18.56 7.40 4.12
C VAL A 135 18.47 6.88 5.56
N ALA A 136 18.33 5.58 5.78
CA ALA A 136 18.24 4.98 7.11
C ALA A 136 19.48 5.27 7.99
N ASP A 137 20.67 5.33 7.39
CA ASP A 137 21.93 5.63 8.08
C ASP A 137 21.95 7.02 8.73
N ASN A 138 21.07 7.95 8.33
CA ASN A 138 20.95 9.29 8.92
C ASN A 138 19.97 9.33 10.12
N HIS A 139 19.24 8.25 10.39
CA HIS A 139 18.20 8.24 11.41
C HIS A 139 18.48 7.24 12.53
N VAL A 140 18.07 7.61 13.75
CA VAL A 140 18.21 6.75 14.94
C VAL A 140 16.84 6.48 15.54
N VAL A 141 16.52 5.20 15.74
CA VAL A 141 15.28 4.73 16.35
C VAL A 141 15.63 3.86 17.56
N ASN A 142 15.20 4.25 18.75
CA ASN A 142 15.47 3.54 20.01
C ASN A 142 16.98 3.26 20.26
N GLY A 143 17.86 4.21 19.88
CA GLY A 143 19.30 4.10 20.06
C GLY A 143 20.04 3.27 19.00
N HIS A 144 19.36 2.83 17.95
CA HIS A 144 19.92 2.09 16.82
C HIS A 144 19.69 2.82 15.51
N THR A 145 20.56 2.61 14.53
CA THR A 145 20.34 3.08 13.16
C THR A 145 19.01 2.54 12.65
N ALA A 146 18.21 3.41 12.01
CA ALA A 146 16.94 3.02 11.43
C ALA A 146 17.13 1.94 10.34
N THR A 147 16.07 1.21 10.03
CA THR A 147 16.09 0.19 8.98
C THR A 147 15.45 0.70 7.69
N PRO A 148 15.79 0.11 6.52
CA PRO A 148 15.10 0.39 5.26
C PRO A 148 13.58 0.23 5.37
N ALA A 149 13.09 -0.75 6.15
CA ALA A 149 11.68 -0.95 6.40
C ALA A 149 11.04 0.25 7.12
N GLN A 150 11.72 0.78 8.14
CA GLN A 150 11.24 1.97 8.86
C GLN A 150 11.20 3.21 7.97
N VAL A 151 12.21 3.42 7.13
CA VAL A 151 12.23 4.51 6.14
C VAL A 151 11.10 4.38 5.13
N ALA A 152 10.88 3.18 4.58
CA ALA A 152 9.80 2.93 3.61
C ALA A 152 8.41 3.20 4.20
N LEU A 153 8.18 2.86 5.47
CA LEU A 153 6.93 3.15 6.16
C LEU A 153 6.79 4.64 6.52
N ALA A 154 7.87 5.29 6.94
CA ALA A 154 7.90 6.73 7.20
C ALA A 154 7.62 7.54 5.92
N TRP A 155 8.14 7.10 4.77
CA TRP A 155 7.85 7.70 3.48
C TRP A 155 6.34 7.69 3.17
N LEU A 156 5.64 6.57 3.39
CA LEU A 156 4.18 6.50 3.21
C LEU A 156 3.42 7.48 4.11
N ARG A 157 3.85 7.64 5.37
CA ARG A 157 3.25 8.64 6.27
C ARG A 157 3.44 10.05 5.72
N LYS A 158 4.65 10.40 5.26
CA LYS A 158 4.94 11.71 4.66
C LYS A 158 4.15 11.93 3.37
N GLN A 159 3.94 10.91 2.55
CA GLN A 159 3.04 11.01 1.39
C GLN A 159 1.60 11.32 1.83
N GLY A 160 1.12 10.71 2.90
CA GLY A 160 -0.19 11.05 3.48
C GLY A 160 -0.29 12.53 3.88
N GLU A 161 0.74 13.06 4.52
CA GLU A 161 0.84 14.50 4.86
C GLU A 161 0.82 15.36 3.58
N HIS A 162 1.60 14.97 2.56
CA HIS A 162 1.68 15.69 1.28
C HIS A 162 0.32 15.75 0.54
N TYR A 163 -0.40 14.63 0.49
CA TYR A 163 -1.72 14.57 -0.16
C TYR A 163 -2.88 15.00 0.75
N GLY A 164 -2.62 15.30 2.03
CA GLY A 164 -3.64 15.74 2.98
C GLY A 164 -4.67 14.66 3.33
N LEU A 165 -4.27 13.37 3.34
CA LEU A 165 -5.16 12.25 3.70
C LEU A 165 -4.53 11.33 4.76
N PRO A 166 -5.35 10.68 5.63
CA PRO A 166 -4.86 9.66 6.55
C PRO A 166 -4.31 8.45 5.80
N VAL A 167 -3.06 8.05 6.08
CA VAL A 167 -2.43 6.85 5.52
C VAL A 167 -2.06 5.87 6.62
N VAL A 168 -2.58 4.66 6.54
CA VAL A 168 -2.34 3.58 7.50
C VAL A 168 -1.80 2.35 6.78
N PRO A 169 -0.48 2.20 6.66
CA PRO A 169 0.12 1.03 6.00
C PRO A 169 -0.08 -0.25 6.81
N ILE A 170 -0.22 -1.37 6.10
CA ILE A 170 -0.47 -2.70 6.70
C ILE A 170 0.67 -3.69 6.38
N PRO A 171 1.87 -3.50 6.95
CA PRO A 171 3.00 -4.40 6.75
C PRO A 171 2.75 -5.75 7.43
N GLY A 172 2.47 -6.79 6.62
CA GLY A 172 2.21 -8.14 7.12
C GLY A 172 3.46 -8.80 7.72
N THR A 173 3.33 -9.40 8.91
CA THR A 173 4.39 -10.20 9.54
C THR A 173 3.82 -11.22 10.52
N SER A 174 4.58 -12.30 10.74
CA SER A 174 4.34 -13.29 11.81
C SER A 174 5.35 -13.19 12.96
N LYS A 175 6.24 -12.17 12.94
CA LYS A 175 7.32 -12.01 13.95
C LYS A 175 7.08 -10.76 14.78
N ILE A 176 7.10 -10.90 16.10
CA ILE A 176 6.91 -9.81 17.05
C ILE A 176 7.96 -8.71 16.86
N GLU A 177 9.21 -9.08 16.63
CA GLU A 177 10.32 -8.15 16.44
C GLU A 177 10.08 -7.23 15.24
N ARG A 178 9.46 -7.74 14.16
CA ARG A 178 9.09 -6.95 12.99
C ARG A 178 7.89 -6.04 13.25
N VAL A 179 6.97 -6.42 14.12
CA VAL A 179 5.89 -5.51 14.54
C VAL A 179 6.48 -4.32 15.27
N GLN A 180 7.42 -4.56 16.19
CA GLN A 180 8.13 -3.50 16.93
C GLN A 180 8.97 -2.62 15.98
N GLU A 181 9.72 -3.24 15.06
CA GLU A 181 10.48 -2.53 14.02
C GLU A 181 9.58 -1.62 13.19
N ASN A 182 8.48 -2.16 12.66
CA ASN A 182 7.53 -1.41 11.84
C ASN A 182 6.91 -0.24 12.62
N ALA A 183 6.51 -0.46 13.89
CA ALA A 183 6.01 0.61 14.75
C ALA A 183 7.05 1.71 15.00
N GLY A 184 8.34 1.35 15.06
CA GLY A 184 9.44 2.29 15.18
C GLY A 184 9.57 3.28 14.01
N SER A 185 8.94 3.00 12.86
CA SER A 185 8.89 3.94 11.73
C SER A 185 8.28 5.30 12.07
N LEU A 186 7.45 5.37 13.11
CA LEU A 186 6.84 6.61 13.60
C LEU A 186 7.87 7.60 14.16
N ALA A 187 9.05 7.11 14.55
CA ALA A 187 10.16 7.94 15.04
C ALA A 187 11.10 8.44 13.92
N VAL A 188 10.90 7.98 12.68
CA VAL A 188 11.68 8.43 11.52
C VAL A 188 10.99 9.65 10.93
N ASP A 189 11.63 10.80 10.96
CA ASP A 189 11.13 12.04 10.37
C ASP A 189 11.98 12.40 9.15
N LEU A 190 11.49 12.06 7.97
CA LEU A 190 12.20 12.27 6.70
C LEU A 190 12.19 13.75 6.31
N THR A 191 13.34 14.26 5.90
CA THR A 191 13.47 15.60 5.32
C THR A 191 12.93 15.65 3.90
N ASP A 192 12.66 16.85 3.39
CA ASP A 192 12.22 17.05 2.00
C ASP A 192 13.27 16.54 0.98
N GLU A 193 14.56 16.69 1.29
CA GLU A 193 15.65 16.16 0.45
C GLU A 193 15.63 14.63 0.40
N GLU A 194 15.43 13.97 1.53
CA GLU A 194 15.32 12.50 1.59
C GLU A 194 14.08 12.00 0.86
N MET A 195 12.95 12.69 1.00
CA MET A 195 11.73 12.41 0.24
C MET A 195 12.00 12.51 -1.26
N GLN A 196 12.64 13.60 -1.71
CA GLN A 196 12.98 13.80 -3.12
C GLN A 196 13.92 12.69 -3.65
N ARG A 197 14.92 12.28 -2.88
CA ARG A 197 15.84 11.18 -3.24
C ARG A 197 15.08 9.86 -3.42
N LEU A 198 14.17 9.53 -2.49
CA LEU A 198 13.34 8.32 -2.56
C LEU A 198 12.36 8.38 -3.75
N ASP A 199 11.82 9.56 -4.05
CA ASP A 199 10.96 9.77 -5.21
C ASP A 199 11.74 9.63 -6.53
N GLU A 200 12.98 10.10 -6.57
CA GLU A 200 13.81 9.97 -7.78
C GLU A 200 14.24 8.52 -8.04
N VAL A 201 14.67 7.79 -6.99
CA VAL A 201 15.09 6.39 -7.16
C VAL A 201 13.91 5.50 -7.58
N SER A 202 12.69 5.84 -7.19
CA SER A 202 11.49 5.09 -7.56
C SER A 202 11.26 5.02 -9.08
N LYS A 203 11.72 6.01 -9.83
CA LYS A 203 11.61 6.07 -11.30
C LYS A 203 12.48 5.02 -12.02
N ASN A 204 13.46 4.46 -11.32
CA ASN A 204 14.36 3.44 -11.86
C ASN A 204 13.85 2.01 -11.67
N VAL A 205 12.69 1.82 -11.04
CA VAL A 205 12.11 0.50 -10.78
C VAL A 205 11.73 -0.19 -12.09
N GLN A 206 12.18 -1.43 -12.25
CA GLN A 206 11.91 -2.24 -13.43
C GLN A 206 10.93 -3.38 -13.11
N GLY A 207 10.07 -3.69 -14.07
CA GLY A 207 9.06 -4.73 -13.98
C GLY A 207 7.74 -4.27 -13.37
N GLU A 208 6.66 -4.84 -13.89
CA GLU A 208 5.30 -4.61 -13.44
C GLU A 208 5.10 -5.11 -12.01
N ARG A 209 4.23 -4.43 -11.23
CA ARG A 209 3.84 -4.89 -9.89
C ARG A 209 2.85 -6.05 -9.93
N ASN A 210 2.20 -6.25 -11.07
CA ASN A 210 1.25 -7.32 -11.27
C ASN A 210 1.96 -8.68 -11.36
N PHE A 211 1.36 -9.69 -10.75
CA PHE A 211 1.86 -11.05 -10.92
C PHE A 211 1.41 -11.65 -12.25
N THR A 212 2.28 -12.44 -12.87
CA THR A 212 2.01 -13.09 -14.16
C THR A 212 0.80 -14.02 -14.14
N PHE A 213 0.41 -14.50 -12.95
CA PHE A 213 -0.75 -15.38 -12.74
C PHE A 213 -2.06 -14.66 -12.47
N THR A 214 -2.05 -13.32 -12.38
CA THR A 214 -3.29 -12.52 -12.20
C THR A 214 -3.84 -12.07 -13.55
N GLY A 215 -5.15 -11.88 -13.62
CA GLY A 215 -5.80 -11.39 -14.84
C GLY A 215 -5.43 -9.93 -15.18
N PRO A 216 -5.66 -9.50 -16.42
CA PRO A 216 -5.27 -8.17 -16.90
C PRO A 216 -5.93 -7.00 -16.15
N ASN A 217 -7.11 -7.20 -15.57
CA ASN A 217 -7.88 -6.18 -14.85
C ASN A 217 -7.82 -6.36 -13.32
N TRP A 218 -6.87 -7.15 -12.82
CA TRP A 218 -6.73 -7.45 -11.39
C TRP A 218 -6.40 -6.21 -10.55
N LEU A 219 -5.60 -5.30 -11.10
CA LEU A 219 -5.18 -4.07 -10.45
C LEU A 219 -5.98 -2.87 -10.97
N SER A 220 -6.25 -1.90 -10.11
CA SER A 220 -7.00 -0.69 -10.46
C SER A 220 -6.37 0.10 -11.60
N HIS A 221 -5.04 0.28 -11.58
CA HIS A 221 -4.36 1.07 -12.60
C HIS A 221 -4.49 0.56 -14.05
N HIS A 222 -4.90 -0.71 -14.24
CA HIS A 222 -5.23 -1.22 -15.57
C HIS A 222 -6.63 -0.83 -16.05
N ARG A 223 -7.45 -0.24 -15.17
CA ARG A 223 -8.84 0.16 -15.44
C ARG A 223 -9.09 1.67 -15.34
N GLU A 224 -8.06 2.44 -14.96
CA GLU A 224 -8.12 3.91 -14.84
C GLU A 224 -8.36 4.62 -16.18
#